data_944ae3a6abf05ef36e7837a786bcc9b2
#
_entry.id   944ae3a6abf05ef36e7837a786bcc9b2
#
_cell.length_a   1.000
_cell.length_b   1.000
_cell.length_c   1.000
_cell.angle_alpha   90.00
_cell.angle_beta   90.00
_cell.angle_gamma   90.00
#
_symmetry.space_group_name_H-M   'P 1'
#
loop_
_entity.id
_entity.type
_entity.pdbx_description
1 polymer ?
#
loop_
_entity_poly.entity_id
_entity_poly.type
_entity_poly.pdbx_seq_one_letter_code
_entity_poly.pdbx_strand_id
1 'polypeptide(L)'
;VVPFTHALGEIETAKPLSIAVAAITFVSMWHARRIVAGVPPLLVGLAIGVAVYYGLKVLGLSAALGPTIGVPSAGAVVPAPHAELMQADNLGRIVAAGPTVIFGALALAIISAIDAMLCARLLWRPGDRRGDSNRMLVRLGLANVAVAAAGGITSGINIGASVTNRGFGGHSRLSVVFNATLLLGAIFVIMPVVAYLPRAVLSALIMVVAVQHFDPWSRQAASRLYKKGIARNRALAIDLGVALLVSILCVTVDIVLAVFLGLALAVSLFLLRMSRSNLRRLYRCGTLRSRKARTAEQMKALEELGTQILVIELQSALFFGSAERLAQIIEAETAQPTRVLILDLRRVTEIDSTGMRILGEIDAELSRRDIALILVLRAGTEAGARLSELPGRRRLPDLDRAIEQAEDGVLGTVFPIEDPPRELPLEEMSLLRDLTSDQVAQLIPHLQRQEWAAGNTIFEQGDPGKYLFFVTRGRASARLQSGGGGIRLATFAPGTVFGELALLDGRPRSATVTADDALTTYALSDEGFRALQTRQPEVAIKILSALSGELSHRLRQANMTIHQLEA
;
A
#
# COMPACT_ATOMS: atom_id res chain seq x y z
N VAL A 1 -25.33 30.88 3.38
CA VAL A 1 -25.31 31.34 4.81
C VAL A 1 -26.66 31.87 5.23
N VAL A 2 -27.31 32.65 4.36
CA VAL A 2 -28.63 33.21 4.59
C VAL A 2 -29.70 32.17 4.97
N PRO A 3 -29.76 30.95 4.39
CA PRO A 3 -30.88 30.03 4.69
C PRO A 3 -30.88 29.47 6.11
N PHE A 4 -29.71 29.20 6.71
CA PHE A 4 -29.68 28.56 8.04
C PHE A 4 -29.95 29.53 9.18
N THR A 5 -29.35 30.71 9.12
CA THR A 5 -29.60 31.77 10.13
C THR A 5 -31.02 32.30 10.03
N HIS A 6 -31.56 32.37 8.78
CA HIS A 6 -32.96 32.77 8.57
C HIS A 6 -33.92 31.69 9.09
N ALA A 7 -33.64 30.41 8.86
CA ALA A 7 -34.43 29.29 9.36
C ALA A 7 -34.44 29.20 10.90
N LEU A 8 -33.34 29.55 11.57
CA LEU A 8 -33.29 29.63 13.03
C LEU A 8 -34.15 30.79 13.57
N GLY A 9 -34.17 31.93 12.88
CA GLY A 9 -35.02 33.05 13.25
C GLY A 9 -36.53 32.80 13.05
N GLU A 10 -36.89 31.90 12.12
CA GLU A 10 -38.28 31.55 11.86
C GLU A 10 -38.84 30.43 12.76
N ILE A 11 -38.03 29.83 13.63
CA ILE A 11 -38.49 28.77 14.56
C ILE A 11 -39.61 29.31 15.48
N GLU A 12 -39.52 30.56 15.88
CA GLU A 12 -40.54 31.20 16.73
C GLU A 12 -41.89 31.39 16.02
N THR A 13 -41.89 31.45 14.68
CA THR A 13 -43.11 31.58 13.86
C THR A 13 -43.73 30.24 13.47
N ALA A 14 -43.08 29.14 13.82
CA ALA A 14 -43.51 27.80 13.45
C ALA A 14 -44.83 27.41 14.16
N LYS A 15 -45.84 27.06 13.40
CA LYS A 15 -47.14 26.66 13.92
C LYS A 15 -47.04 25.30 14.65
N PRO A 16 -47.42 25.17 15.94
CA PRO A 16 -47.26 23.95 16.73
C PRO A 16 -47.92 22.71 16.11
N LEU A 17 -49.11 22.88 15.53
CA LEU A 17 -49.83 21.78 14.86
C LEU A 17 -49.13 21.30 13.58
N SER A 18 -48.45 22.18 12.86
CA SER A 18 -47.64 21.77 11.72
C SER A 18 -46.45 20.92 12.15
N ILE A 19 -45.82 21.25 13.27
CA ILE A 19 -44.73 20.44 13.86
C ILE A 19 -45.26 19.07 14.28
N ALA A 20 -46.44 19.02 14.90
CA ALA A 20 -47.08 17.77 15.31
C ALA A 20 -47.40 16.86 14.08
N VAL A 21 -47.96 17.45 13.01
CA VAL A 21 -48.21 16.73 11.74
C VAL A 21 -46.89 16.18 11.13
N ALA A 22 -45.85 17.00 11.13
CA ALA A 22 -44.54 16.57 10.64
C ALA A 22 -43.95 15.44 11.50
N ALA A 23 -44.05 15.51 12.82
CA ALA A 23 -43.57 14.46 13.74
C ALA A 23 -44.36 13.15 13.57
N ILE A 24 -45.70 13.22 13.48
CA ILE A 24 -46.53 12.03 13.22
C ILE A 24 -46.16 11.39 11.87
N THR A 25 -45.97 12.20 10.83
CA THR A 25 -45.56 11.75 9.52
C THR A 25 -44.21 11.07 9.57
N PHE A 26 -43.22 11.66 10.24
CA PHE A 26 -41.88 11.11 10.42
C PHE A 26 -41.91 9.75 11.13
N VAL A 27 -42.60 9.68 12.28
CA VAL A 27 -42.73 8.43 13.06
C VAL A 27 -43.46 7.35 12.25
N SER A 28 -44.52 7.74 11.52
CA SER A 28 -45.23 6.81 10.65
C SER A 28 -44.35 6.24 9.53
N MET A 29 -43.55 7.07 8.86
CA MET A 29 -42.58 6.63 7.85
C MET A 29 -41.52 5.69 8.44
N TRP A 30 -41.05 5.98 9.66
CA TRP A 30 -40.03 5.17 10.33
C TRP A 30 -40.55 3.79 10.71
N HIS A 31 -41.79 3.67 11.13
CA HIS A 31 -42.41 2.42 11.56
C HIS A 31 -43.28 1.74 10.48
N ALA A 32 -43.41 2.34 9.29
CA ALA A 32 -44.30 1.87 8.22
C ALA A 32 -44.12 0.41 7.83
N ARG A 33 -42.89 -0.10 7.86
CA ARG A 33 -42.58 -1.52 7.60
C ARG A 33 -43.29 -2.49 8.57
N ARG A 34 -43.64 -1.99 9.78
CA ARG A 34 -44.38 -2.79 10.78
C ARG A 34 -45.90 -2.67 10.61
N ILE A 35 -46.36 -1.64 9.89
CA ILE A 35 -47.79 -1.35 9.71
C ILE A 35 -48.34 -2.01 8.45
N VAL A 36 -47.61 -1.88 7.34
CA VAL A 36 -48.03 -2.44 6.03
C VAL A 36 -46.82 -3.08 5.36
N ALA A 37 -46.90 -4.40 5.13
CA ALA A 37 -45.92 -5.15 4.35
C ALA A 37 -46.18 -4.97 2.85
N GLY A 38 -45.13 -4.77 2.06
CA GLY A 38 -45.22 -4.68 0.58
C GLY A 38 -45.39 -3.26 0.01
N VAL A 39 -45.65 -2.25 0.84
CA VAL A 39 -45.73 -0.85 0.38
C VAL A 39 -44.47 -0.08 0.84
N PRO A 40 -43.90 0.78 -0.02
CA PRO A 40 -42.75 1.62 0.38
C PRO A 40 -43.05 2.47 1.63
N PRO A 41 -42.20 2.45 2.66
CA PRO A 41 -42.43 3.12 3.94
C PRO A 41 -42.77 4.61 3.80
N LEU A 42 -42.10 5.27 2.84
CA LEU A 42 -42.30 6.69 2.58
C LEU A 42 -43.74 7.00 2.08
N LEU A 43 -44.34 6.11 1.26
CA LEU A 43 -45.70 6.30 0.77
C LEU A 43 -46.75 6.10 1.87
N VAL A 44 -46.55 5.12 2.75
CA VAL A 44 -47.42 4.87 3.88
C VAL A 44 -47.46 6.05 4.83
N GLY A 45 -46.28 6.56 5.20
CA GLY A 45 -46.18 7.73 6.07
C GLY A 45 -46.69 9.02 5.44
N LEU A 46 -46.46 9.19 4.11
CA LEU A 46 -47.04 10.30 3.36
C LEU A 46 -48.57 10.29 3.42
N ALA A 47 -49.18 9.14 3.15
CA ALA A 47 -50.65 8.96 3.17
C ALA A 47 -51.21 9.27 4.56
N ILE A 48 -50.58 8.75 5.64
CA ILE A 48 -50.99 9.04 7.04
C ILE A 48 -50.87 10.52 7.35
N GLY A 49 -49.72 11.15 6.99
CA GLY A 49 -49.51 12.55 7.25
C GLY A 49 -50.52 13.46 6.55
N VAL A 50 -50.84 13.17 5.29
CA VAL A 50 -51.88 13.88 4.52
C VAL A 50 -53.23 13.68 5.16
N ALA A 51 -53.62 12.45 5.54
CA ALA A 51 -54.88 12.15 6.20
C ALA A 51 -55.00 12.91 7.53
N VAL A 52 -53.98 12.93 8.36
CA VAL A 52 -53.93 13.69 9.62
C VAL A 52 -54.11 15.20 9.37
N TYR A 53 -53.40 15.75 8.39
CA TYR A 53 -53.48 17.18 8.06
C TYR A 53 -54.92 17.58 7.65
N TYR A 54 -55.53 16.83 6.71
CA TYR A 54 -56.86 17.12 6.24
C TYR A 54 -57.93 16.80 7.28
N GLY A 55 -57.74 15.79 8.14
CA GLY A 55 -58.58 15.51 9.29
C GLY A 55 -58.64 16.68 10.28
N LEU A 56 -57.45 17.24 10.62
CA LEU A 56 -57.36 18.45 11.46
C LEU A 56 -57.99 19.69 10.80
N LYS A 57 -57.89 19.80 9.48
CA LYS A 57 -58.51 20.88 8.71
C LYS A 57 -60.06 20.81 8.76
N VAL A 58 -60.63 19.62 8.65
CA VAL A 58 -62.10 19.37 8.77
C VAL A 58 -62.59 19.67 10.19
N LEU A 59 -61.75 19.44 11.21
CA LEU A 59 -62.05 19.80 12.61
C LEU A 59 -61.99 21.30 12.92
N GLY A 60 -61.80 22.14 11.89
CA GLY A 60 -61.80 23.61 12.04
C GLY A 60 -60.44 24.23 12.46
N LEU A 61 -59.39 23.41 12.57
CA LEU A 61 -58.06 23.88 13.03
C LEU A 61 -57.16 24.46 11.91
N SER A 62 -57.77 24.89 10.80
CA SER A 62 -57.05 25.38 9.61
C SER A 62 -56.13 26.58 9.89
N ALA A 63 -56.45 27.47 10.80
CA ALA A 63 -55.64 28.64 11.17
C ALA A 63 -54.30 28.25 11.83
N ALA A 64 -54.28 27.15 12.57
CA ALA A 64 -53.11 26.64 13.26
C ALA A 64 -52.26 25.66 12.40
N LEU A 65 -52.72 25.32 11.21
CA LEU A 65 -52.00 24.49 10.22
C LEU A 65 -51.20 25.36 9.26
N GLY A 66 -50.08 24.84 8.78
CA GLY A 66 -49.27 25.46 7.75
C GLY A 66 -49.88 25.34 6.35
N PRO A 67 -49.37 26.07 5.36
CA PRO A 67 -49.89 26.03 3.99
C PRO A 67 -49.56 24.71 3.26
N THR A 68 -50.30 24.45 2.18
CA THR A 68 -49.97 23.46 1.17
C THR A 68 -48.90 24.00 0.19
N ILE A 69 -48.37 23.15 -0.68
CA ILE A 69 -47.36 23.56 -1.67
C ILE A 69 -47.92 24.63 -2.63
N GLY A 70 -49.17 24.52 -3.01
CA GLY A 70 -49.81 25.34 -4.03
C GLY A 70 -49.55 24.85 -5.44
N VAL A 71 -50.29 25.38 -6.39
CA VAL A 71 -50.14 25.01 -7.82
C VAL A 71 -48.98 25.82 -8.39
N PRO A 72 -47.91 25.16 -8.88
CA PRO A 72 -46.87 25.85 -9.66
C PRO A 72 -47.47 26.46 -10.93
N SER A 73 -46.99 27.62 -11.36
CA SER A 73 -47.41 28.20 -12.65
C SER A 73 -47.05 27.23 -13.78
N ALA A 74 -47.95 27.01 -14.72
CA ALA A 74 -47.78 26.06 -15.80
C ALA A 74 -46.49 26.29 -16.65
N GLY A 75 -45.98 27.52 -16.70
CA GLY A 75 -44.72 27.87 -17.36
C GLY A 75 -43.46 27.37 -16.66
N ALA A 76 -43.56 26.94 -15.36
CA ALA A 76 -42.42 26.41 -14.60
C ALA A 76 -42.18 24.91 -14.81
N VAL A 77 -43.05 24.22 -15.55
CA VAL A 77 -43.01 22.75 -15.70
C VAL A 77 -42.23 22.34 -16.96
N VAL A 78 -42.20 23.17 -17.97
CA VAL A 78 -41.48 22.86 -19.22
C VAL A 78 -40.17 23.65 -19.23
N PRO A 79 -39.01 22.97 -19.25
CA PRO A 79 -37.72 23.65 -19.41
C PRO A 79 -37.73 24.41 -20.72
N ALA A 80 -37.51 25.72 -20.67
CA ALA A 80 -37.35 26.53 -21.87
C ALA A 80 -35.90 27.03 -21.96
N PRO A 81 -35.28 27.05 -23.12
CA PRO A 81 -33.97 27.67 -23.28
C PRO A 81 -34.04 29.12 -22.76
N HIS A 82 -33.09 29.48 -21.91
CA HIS A 82 -33.02 30.82 -21.33
C HIS A 82 -32.58 31.85 -22.36
N ALA A 83 -33.45 32.11 -23.36
CA ALA A 83 -33.21 33.11 -24.40
C ALA A 83 -32.99 34.52 -23.81
N GLU A 84 -33.56 34.77 -22.61
CA GLU A 84 -33.37 36.02 -21.88
C GLU A 84 -31.90 36.25 -21.42
N LEU A 85 -31.11 35.16 -21.22
CA LEU A 85 -29.69 35.28 -20.88
C LEU A 85 -28.84 35.81 -22.04
N MET A 86 -29.33 35.68 -23.30
CA MET A 86 -28.63 36.17 -24.47
C MET A 86 -28.96 37.63 -24.83
N GLN A 87 -29.82 38.29 -24.05
CA GLN A 87 -30.09 39.71 -24.26
C GLN A 87 -28.90 40.58 -23.85
N ALA A 88 -28.61 41.61 -24.65
CA ALA A 88 -27.45 42.49 -24.46
C ALA A 88 -27.37 43.11 -23.07
N ASP A 89 -28.50 43.42 -22.42
CA ASP A 89 -28.59 44.01 -21.10
C ASP A 89 -28.12 43.03 -19.97
N ASN A 90 -28.18 41.74 -20.23
CA ASN A 90 -27.75 40.72 -19.24
C ASN A 90 -26.27 40.33 -19.42
N LEU A 91 -25.65 40.67 -20.53
CA LEU A 91 -24.25 40.28 -20.81
C LEU A 91 -23.28 40.84 -19.76
N GLY A 92 -23.48 42.10 -19.34
CA GLY A 92 -22.67 42.71 -18.28
C GLY A 92 -22.80 41.98 -16.91
N ARG A 93 -24.02 41.53 -16.58
CA ARG A 93 -24.27 40.75 -15.34
C ARG A 93 -23.65 39.36 -15.41
N ILE A 94 -23.69 38.71 -16.60
CA ILE A 94 -23.08 37.40 -16.83
C ILE A 94 -21.55 37.48 -16.67
N VAL A 95 -20.94 38.53 -17.26
CA VAL A 95 -19.50 38.76 -17.14
C VAL A 95 -19.08 39.04 -15.69
N ALA A 96 -19.86 39.87 -14.99
CA ALA A 96 -19.60 40.17 -13.57
C ALA A 96 -19.76 38.94 -12.66
N ALA A 97 -20.72 38.06 -12.96
CA ALA A 97 -20.92 36.78 -12.22
C ALA A 97 -19.96 35.67 -12.66
N GLY A 98 -19.22 35.88 -13.80
CA GLY A 98 -18.36 34.87 -14.41
C GLY A 98 -17.44 34.11 -13.43
N PRO A 99 -16.64 34.80 -12.59
CA PRO A 99 -15.77 34.12 -11.63
C PRO A 99 -16.54 33.20 -10.68
N THR A 100 -17.64 33.67 -10.10
CA THR A 100 -18.48 32.89 -9.18
C THR A 100 -19.10 31.68 -9.86
N VAL A 101 -19.57 31.84 -11.09
CA VAL A 101 -20.15 30.75 -11.89
C VAL A 101 -19.09 29.72 -12.27
N ILE A 102 -17.90 30.14 -12.68
CA ILE A 102 -16.80 29.24 -13.03
C ILE A 102 -16.34 28.42 -11.81
N PHE A 103 -16.13 29.07 -10.66
CA PHE A 103 -15.75 28.35 -9.43
C PHE A 103 -16.84 27.40 -8.97
N GLY A 104 -18.11 27.81 -9.01
CA GLY A 104 -19.25 26.95 -8.68
C GLY A 104 -19.37 25.76 -9.63
N ALA A 105 -19.25 25.99 -10.94
CA ALA A 105 -19.27 24.94 -11.96
C ALA A 105 -18.12 23.95 -11.78
N LEU A 106 -16.90 24.42 -11.49
CA LEU A 106 -15.75 23.56 -11.23
C LEU A 106 -15.94 22.69 -9.99
N ALA A 107 -16.46 23.28 -8.89
CA ALA A 107 -16.78 22.54 -7.67
C ALA A 107 -17.82 21.44 -7.94
N LEU A 108 -18.92 21.78 -8.62
CA LEU A 108 -19.96 20.83 -8.98
C LEU A 108 -19.43 19.73 -9.91
N ALA A 109 -18.56 20.06 -10.87
CA ALA A 109 -17.94 19.07 -11.76
C ALA A 109 -17.08 18.09 -10.98
N ILE A 110 -16.26 18.55 -10.04
CA ILE A 110 -15.41 17.69 -9.19
C ILE A 110 -16.27 16.77 -8.32
N ILE A 111 -17.28 17.33 -7.63
CA ILE A 111 -18.18 16.54 -6.78
C ILE A 111 -18.91 15.48 -7.61
N SER A 112 -19.49 15.90 -8.74
CA SER A 112 -20.24 15.00 -9.64
C SER A 112 -19.34 13.91 -10.23
N ALA A 113 -18.07 14.21 -10.54
CA ALA A 113 -17.11 13.24 -11.03
C ALA A 113 -16.76 12.20 -9.96
N ILE A 114 -16.49 12.64 -8.73
CA ILE A 114 -16.18 11.74 -7.60
C ILE A 114 -17.39 10.85 -7.30
N ASP A 115 -18.58 11.43 -7.21
CA ASP A 115 -19.82 10.70 -6.96
C ASP A 115 -20.11 9.67 -8.05
N ALA A 116 -19.99 10.06 -9.32
CA ALA A 116 -20.15 9.15 -10.45
C ALA A 116 -19.18 7.97 -10.42
N MET A 117 -17.90 8.21 -10.08
CA MET A 117 -16.89 7.14 -9.97
C MET A 117 -17.19 6.21 -8.79
N LEU A 118 -17.64 6.76 -7.65
CA LEU A 118 -18.05 5.97 -6.49
C LEU A 118 -19.26 5.11 -6.80
N CYS A 119 -20.30 5.69 -7.44
CA CYS A 119 -21.48 4.98 -7.91
C CYS A 119 -21.13 3.84 -8.86
N ALA A 120 -20.24 4.06 -9.82
CA ALA A 120 -19.80 3.04 -10.75
C ALA A 120 -19.12 1.86 -10.04
N ARG A 121 -18.32 2.12 -9.01
CA ARG A 121 -17.68 1.07 -8.19
C ARG A 121 -18.69 0.27 -7.37
N LEU A 122 -19.67 0.95 -6.75
CA LEU A 122 -20.70 0.29 -5.93
C LEU A 122 -21.68 -0.55 -6.76
N LEU A 123 -21.92 -0.16 -8.00
CA LEU A 123 -22.80 -0.88 -8.94
C LEU A 123 -22.10 -2.05 -9.64
N TRP A 124 -20.75 -2.11 -9.62
CA TRP A 124 -19.99 -3.16 -10.26
C TRP A 124 -20.19 -4.52 -9.54
N ARG A 125 -20.39 -5.58 -10.30
CA ARG A 125 -20.48 -6.97 -9.79
C ARG A 125 -19.43 -7.85 -10.47
N PRO A 126 -18.96 -8.93 -9.82
CA PRO A 126 -18.13 -9.94 -10.47
C PRO A 126 -18.83 -10.50 -11.72
N GLY A 127 -18.14 -10.46 -12.86
CA GLY A 127 -18.70 -10.83 -14.17
C GLY A 127 -19.11 -9.65 -15.06
N ASP A 128 -19.26 -8.44 -14.52
CA ASP A 128 -19.49 -7.25 -15.33
C ASP A 128 -18.20 -6.82 -16.06
N ARG A 129 -18.32 -6.37 -17.30
CA ARG A 129 -17.21 -5.69 -17.97
C ARG A 129 -16.86 -4.40 -17.22
N ARG A 130 -15.61 -4.22 -16.83
CA ARG A 130 -15.14 -2.96 -16.24
C ARG A 130 -15.33 -1.85 -17.27
N GLY A 131 -16.18 -0.89 -16.96
CA GLY A 131 -16.37 0.30 -17.77
C GLY A 131 -15.15 1.22 -17.68
N ASP A 132 -14.83 1.91 -18.76
CA ASP A 132 -13.84 2.96 -18.78
C ASP A 132 -14.41 4.20 -18.05
N SER A 133 -13.80 4.54 -16.91
CA SER A 133 -14.22 5.67 -16.07
C SER A 133 -14.11 6.99 -16.81
N ASN A 134 -13.11 7.16 -17.68
CA ASN A 134 -12.93 8.39 -18.45
C ASN A 134 -14.08 8.58 -19.45
N ARG A 135 -14.45 7.52 -20.17
CA ARG A 135 -15.60 7.56 -21.09
C ARG A 135 -16.91 7.83 -20.37
N MET A 136 -17.07 7.32 -19.15
CA MET A 136 -18.25 7.59 -18.33
C MET A 136 -18.34 9.06 -17.95
N LEU A 137 -17.24 9.67 -17.47
CA LEU A 137 -17.19 11.08 -17.11
C LEU A 137 -17.44 12.00 -18.31
N VAL A 138 -16.84 11.70 -19.47
CA VAL A 138 -17.09 12.46 -20.70
C VAL A 138 -18.57 12.41 -21.11
N ARG A 139 -19.20 11.22 -21.05
CA ARG A 139 -20.63 11.07 -21.36
C ARG A 139 -21.52 11.82 -20.37
N LEU A 140 -21.18 11.81 -19.08
CA LEU A 140 -21.90 12.57 -18.06
C LEU A 140 -21.77 14.07 -18.32
N GLY A 141 -20.58 14.56 -18.64
CA GLY A 141 -20.34 15.96 -19.00
C GLY A 141 -21.14 16.39 -20.22
N LEU A 142 -21.12 15.60 -21.31
CA LEU A 142 -21.90 15.88 -22.53
C LEU A 142 -23.41 15.87 -22.26
N ALA A 143 -23.89 14.94 -21.40
CA ALA A 143 -25.30 14.91 -21.01
C ALA A 143 -25.68 16.17 -20.23
N ASN A 144 -24.85 16.64 -19.30
CA ASN A 144 -25.09 17.86 -18.56
C ASN A 144 -25.07 19.11 -19.44
N VAL A 145 -24.21 19.17 -20.45
CA VAL A 145 -24.22 20.26 -21.47
C VAL A 145 -25.53 20.24 -22.23
N ALA A 146 -26.01 19.09 -22.70
CA ALA A 146 -27.28 18.97 -23.39
C ALA A 146 -28.48 19.35 -22.49
N VAL A 147 -28.47 18.95 -21.22
CA VAL A 147 -29.51 19.35 -20.23
C VAL A 147 -29.48 20.86 -20.00
N ALA A 148 -28.30 21.47 -19.84
CA ALA A 148 -28.17 22.90 -19.66
C ALA A 148 -28.65 23.69 -20.92
N ALA A 149 -28.35 23.22 -22.12
CA ALA A 149 -28.83 23.82 -23.38
C ALA A 149 -30.37 23.76 -23.48
N ALA A 150 -31.01 22.73 -22.88
CA ALA A 150 -32.46 22.63 -22.80
C ALA A 150 -33.08 23.42 -21.63
N GLY A 151 -32.27 24.18 -20.83
CA GLY A 151 -32.74 24.93 -19.68
C GLY A 151 -32.90 24.11 -18.41
N GLY A 152 -32.33 22.92 -18.36
CA GLY A 152 -32.35 22.03 -17.20
C GLY A 152 -31.21 22.29 -16.22
N ILE A 153 -31.29 21.65 -15.05
CA ILE A 153 -30.27 21.70 -14.01
C ILE A 153 -29.31 20.53 -14.19
N THR A 154 -28.00 20.76 -13.95
CA THR A 154 -26.98 19.70 -13.97
C THR A 154 -27.34 18.60 -12.97
N SER A 155 -27.10 17.34 -13.37
CA SER A 155 -27.40 16.17 -12.54
C SER A 155 -26.23 15.22 -12.44
N GLY A 156 -26.15 14.49 -11.33
CA GLY A 156 -25.22 13.39 -11.09
C GLY A 156 -25.90 12.03 -11.19
N ILE A 157 -25.14 10.96 -10.93
CA ILE A 157 -25.64 9.61 -10.91
C ILE A 157 -26.30 9.35 -9.54
N ASN A 158 -27.56 8.96 -9.51
CA ASN A 158 -28.24 8.58 -8.27
C ASN A 158 -28.03 7.09 -7.98
N ILE A 159 -27.25 6.81 -6.91
CA ILE A 159 -26.94 5.43 -6.49
C ILE A 159 -28.22 4.68 -6.14
N GLY A 160 -29.11 5.27 -5.35
CA GLY A 160 -30.31 4.61 -4.85
C GLY A 160 -31.24 4.15 -5.98
N ALA A 161 -31.53 5.05 -6.92
CA ALA A 161 -32.33 4.74 -8.11
C ALA A 161 -31.65 3.69 -9.00
N SER A 162 -30.33 3.79 -9.19
CA SER A 162 -29.57 2.86 -10.02
C SER A 162 -29.52 1.44 -9.44
N VAL A 163 -29.28 1.32 -8.11
CA VAL A 163 -29.30 0.03 -7.40
C VAL A 163 -30.70 -0.60 -7.44
N THR A 164 -31.74 0.21 -7.23
CA THR A 164 -33.14 -0.24 -7.26
C THR A 164 -33.51 -0.73 -8.66
N ASN A 165 -33.24 0.05 -9.70
CA ASN A 165 -33.51 -0.35 -11.09
C ASN A 165 -32.81 -1.66 -11.45
N ARG A 166 -31.55 -1.81 -11.06
CA ARG A 166 -30.78 -3.03 -11.28
C ARG A 166 -31.30 -4.22 -10.45
N GLY A 167 -31.76 -3.96 -9.22
CA GLY A 167 -32.37 -4.97 -8.34
C GLY A 167 -33.66 -5.57 -8.92
N PHE A 168 -34.42 -4.76 -9.66
CA PHE A 168 -35.63 -5.20 -10.39
C PHE A 168 -35.33 -5.73 -11.79
N GLY A 169 -34.09 -5.99 -12.17
CA GLY A 169 -33.74 -6.60 -13.45
C GLY A 169 -33.52 -5.61 -14.60
N GLY A 170 -33.39 -4.32 -14.33
CA GLY A 170 -33.08 -3.30 -15.33
C GLY A 170 -31.63 -3.37 -15.79
N HIS A 171 -31.34 -4.17 -16.83
CA HIS A 171 -29.99 -4.35 -17.39
C HIS A 171 -29.77 -3.61 -18.72
N SER A 172 -30.82 -3.11 -19.36
CA SER A 172 -30.75 -2.47 -20.67
C SER A 172 -30.87 -0.95 -20.60
N ARG A 173 -30.39 -0.28 -21.63
CA ARG A 173 -30.59 1.17 -21.80
C ARG A 173 -32.07 1.55 -21.92
N LEU A 174 -32.89 0.62 -22.43
CA LEU A 174 -34.32 0.80 -22.58
C LEU A 174 -34.99 1.04 -21.23
N SER A 175 -34.56 0.36 -20.17
CA SER A 175 -35.06 0.58 -18.81
C SER A 175 -34.89 2.04 -18.33
N VAL A 176 -33.75 2.66 -18.66
CA VAL A 176 -33.50 4.06 -18.28
C VAL A 176 -34.37 5.02 -19.10
N VAL A 177 -34.51 4.78 -20.40
CA VAL A 177 -35.37 5.60 -21.27
C VAL A 177 -36.84 5.49 -20.85
N PHE A 178 -37.32 4.27 -20.58
CA PHE A 178 -38.66 4.05 -20.10
C PHE A 178 -38.93 4.74 -18.76
N ASN A 179 -38.00 4.64 -17.82
CA ASN A 179 -38.08 5.35 -16.53
C ASN A 179 -38.18 6.86 -16.71
N ALA A 180 -37.34 7.45 -17.59
CA ALA A 180 -37.36 8.89 -17.87
C ALA A 180 -38.70 9.32 -18.52
N THR A 181 -39.20 8.56 -19.48
CA THR A 181 -40.50 8.82 -20.16
C THR A 181 -41.66 8.72 -19.17
N LEU A 182 -41.65 7.69 -18.31
CA LEU A 182 -42.69 7.51 -17.29
C LEU A 182 -42.65 8.61 -16.25
N LEU A 183 -41.46 9.06 -15.83
CA LEU A 183 -41.29 10.18 -14.92
C LEU A 183 -41.82 11.48 -15.53
N LEU A 184 -41.51 11.74 -16.80
CA LEU A 184 -42.03 12.89 -17.53
C LEU A 184 -43.56 12.88 -17.59
N GLY A 185 -44.18 11.73 -17.95
CA GLY A 185 -45.63 11.56 -17.93
C GLY A 185 -46.24 11.75 -16.54
N ALA A 186 -45.59 11.20 -15.51
CA ALA A 186 -46.01 11.34 -14.12
C ALA A 186 -46.03 12.80 -13.64
N ILE A 187 -45.10 13.65 -14.08
CA ILE A 187 -45.06 15.08 -13.76
C ILE A 187 -46.37 15.76 -14.19
N PHE A 188 -46.84 15.50 -15.42
CA PHE A 188 -48.09 16.11 -15.91
C PHE A 188 -49.34 15.58 -15.22
N VAL A 189 -49.39 14.29 -14.84
CA VAL A 189 -50.57 13.66 -14.19
C VAL A 189 -50.60 13.91 -12.68
N ILE A 190 -49.44 13.83 -12.02
CA ILE A 190 -49.35 13.87 -10.55
C ILE A 190 -49.21 15.29 -10.00
N MET A 191 -48.68 16.25 -10.79
CA MET A 191 -48.44 17.61 -10.36
C MET A 191 -49.66 18.31 -9.73
N PRO A 192 -50.86 18.22 -10.29
CA PRO A 192 -52.05 18.79 -9.63
C PRO A 192 -52.30 18.21 -8.24
N VAL A 193 -52.02 16.91 -8.05
CA VAL A 193 -52.19 16.21 -6.74
C VAL A 193 -51.12 16.68 -5.75
N VAL A 194 -49.88 16.87 -6.20
CA VAL A 194 -48.76 17.36 -5.39
C VAL A 194 -49.02 18.78 -4.83
N ALA A 195 -49.76 19.59 -5.56
CA ALA A 195 -50.15 20.94 -5.10
C ALA A 195 -50.96 20.93 -3.77
N TYR A 196 -51.69 19.89 -3.49
CA TYR A 196 -52.45 19.71 -2.26
C TYR A 196 -51.62 19.13 -1.11
N LEU A 197 -50.34 18.75 -1.32
CA LEU A 197 -49.53 18.23 -0.25
C LEU A 197 -49.17 19.32 0.78
N PRO A 198 -49.38 19.03 2.08
CA PRO A 198 -48.99 19.97 3.14
C PRO A 198 -47.45 20.07 3.22
N ARG A 199 -46.93 21.31 3.36
CA ARG A 199 -45.47 21.52 3.51
C ARG A 199 -44.89 20.79 4.73
N ALA A 200 -45.65 20.67 5.83
CA ALA A 200 -45.22 19.90 7.01
C ALA A 200 -44.96 18.41 6.71
N VAL A 201 -45.79 17.80 5.87
CA VAL A 201 -45.62 16.39 5.45
C VAL A 201 -44.38 16.24 4.57
N LEU A 202 -44.15 17.19 3.67
CA LEU A 202 -42.94 17.18 2.81
C LEU A 202 -41.67 17.40 3.63
N SER A 203 -41.71 18.27 4.63
CA SER A 203 -40.57 18.49 5.55
C SER A 203 -40.22 17.20 6.31
N ALA A 204 -41.23 16.46 6.77
CA ALA A 204 -41.02 15.16 7.42
C ALA A 204 -40.38 14.14 6.45
N LEU A 205 -40.83 14.10 5.20
CA LEU A 205 -40.25 13.24 4.15
C LEU A 205 -38.76 13.57 3.96
N ILE A 206 -38.42 14.84 3.81
CA ILE A 206 -37.03 15.31 3.65
C ILE A 206 -36.20 14.91 4.87
N MET A 207 -36.73 15.06 6.08
CA MET A 207 -36.05 14.68 7.31
C MET A 207 -35.77 13.15 7.38
N VAL A 208 -36.74 12.31 7.00
CA VAL A 208 -36.54 10.84 6.94
C VAL A 208 -35.42 10.50 5.94
N VAL A 209 -35.47 11.12 4.76
CA VAL A 209 -34.45 10.92 3.72
C VAL A 209 -33.07 11.38 4.24
N ALA A 210 -32.98 12.53 4.89
CA ALA A 210 -31.74 13.03 5.46
C ALA A 210 -31.15 12.07 6.50
N VAL A 211 -31.97 11.55 7.42
CA VAL A 211 -31.53 10.60 8.44
C VAL A 211 -31.11 9.25 7.81
N GLN A 212 -31.79 8.79 6.77
CA GLN A 212 -31.44 7.55 6.06
C GLN A 212 -30.13 7.68 5.26
N HIS A 213 -29.82 8.89 4.78
CA HIS A 213 -28.58 9.17 4.05
C HIS A 213 -27.39 9.47 4.97
N PHE A 214 -27.59 9.45 6.29
CA PHE A 214 -26.47 9.60 7.22
C PHE A 214 -25.48 8.42 7.05
N ASP A 215 -24.27 8.76 6.62
CA ASP A 215 -23.27 7.79 6.16
C ASP A 215 -22.97 6.70 7.21
N PRO A 216 -23.11 5.41 6.87
CA PRO A 216 -22.79 4.29 7.76
C PRO A 216 -21.34 4.27 8.23
N TRP A 217 -20.40 4.75 7.41
CA TRP A 217 -18.98 4.82 7.76
C TRP A 217 -18.75 5.83 8.90
N SER A 218 -19.34 7.03 8.80
CA SER A 218 -19.23 8.06 9.82
C SER A 218 -19.75 7.59 11.17
N ARG A 219 -20.90 6.86 11.19
CA ARG A 219 -21.44 6.24 12.40
C ARG A 219 -20.51 5.18 13.00
N GLN A 220 -19.97 4.32 12.15
CA GLN A 220 -19.02 3.28 12.59
C GLN A 220 -17.72 3.89 13.07
N ALA A 221 -17.21 4.92 12.38
CA ALA A 221 -16.00 5.64 12.76
C ALA A 221 -16.17 6.31 14.14
N ALA A 222 -17.27 7.03 14.36
CA ALA A 222 -17.60 7.63 15.63
C ALA A 222 -17.72 6.58 16.75
N SER A 223 -18.42 5.47 16.49
CA SER A 223 -18.55 4.36 17.45
C SER A 223 -17.20 3.71 17.80
N ARG A 224 -16.31 3.53 16.82
CA ARG A 224 -14.96 2.98 17.04
C ARG A 224 -14.09 3.94 17.88
N LEU A 225 -14.17 5.25 17.61
CA LEU A 225 -13.46 6.27 18.39
C LEU A 225 -13.96 6.30 19.85
N TYR A 226 -15.28 6.24 20.05
CA TYR A 226 -15.86 6.18 21.38
C TYR A 226 -15.42 4.95 22.17
N LYS A 227 -15.44 3.75 21.54
CA LYS A 227 -15.08 2.48 22.20
C LYS A 227 -13.58 2.29 22.43
N LYS A 228 -12.72 2.73 21.48
CA LYS A 228 -11.27 2.44 21.49
C LYS A 228 -10.38 3.63 21.83
N GLY A 229 -10.95 4.83 21.98
CA GLY A 229 -10.26 6.07 22.29
C GLY A 229 -9.56 6.72 21.09
N ILE A 230 -9.42 8.04 21.12
CA ILE A 230 -8.81 8.86 20.06
C ILE A 230 -7.32 8.56 19.92
N ALA A 231 -6.61 8.35 21.03
CA ALA A 231 -5.16 8.13 21.03
C ALA A 231 -4.75 6.88 20.24
N ARG A 232 -5.57 5.82 20.27
CA ARG A 232 -5.30 4.55 19.59
C ARG A 232 -5.70 4.57 18.10
N ASN A 233 -6.53 5.55 17.66
CA ASN A 233 -7.06 5.65 16.31
C ASN A 233 -6.92 7.08 15.73
N ARG A 234 -5.74 7.71 15.91
CA ARG A 234 -5.49 9.10 15.46
C ARG A 234 -5.84 9.37 13.99
N ALA A 235 -5.51 8.44 13.09
CA ALA A 235 -5.81 8.60 11.66
C ALA A 235 -7.33 8.70 11.42
N LEU A 236 -8.11 7.80 12.06
CA LEU A 236 -9.57 7.80 11.96
C LEU A 236 -10.19 9.06 12.58
N ALA A 237 -9.59 9.56 13.68
CA ALA A 237 -10.02 10.80 14.32
C ALA A 237 -9.81 12.02 13.42
N ILE A 238 -8.67 12.08 12.72
CA ILE A 238 -8.37 13.12 11.75
C ILE A 238 -9.37 13.07 10.59
N ASP A 239 -9.61 11.89 10.01
CA ASP A 239 -10.52 11.72 8.89
C ASP A 239 -11.97 12.13 9.27
N LEU A 240 -12.44 11.73 10.45
CA LEU A 240 -13.74 12.14 10.96
C LEU A 240 -13.79 13.64 11.29
N GLY A 241 -12.70 14.20 11.84
CA GLY A 241 -12.56 15.63 12.10
C GLY A 241 -12.65 16.48 10.84
N VAL A 242 -11.99 16.04 9.75
CA VAL A 242 -12.08 16.69 8.44
C VAL A 242 -13.51 16.64 7.91
N ALA A 243 -14.16 15.46 7.96
CA ALA A 243 -15.54 15.32 7.50
C ALA A 243 -16.49 16.24 8.29
N LEU A 244 -16.34 16.33 9.61
CA LEU A 244 -17.13 17.20 10.45
C LEU A 244 -16.87 18.69 10.15
N LEU A 245 -15.61 19.08 10.01
CA LEU A 245 -15.21 20.45 9.66
C LEU A 245 -15.84 20.89 8.33
N VAL A 246 -15.69 20.06 7.29
CA VAL A 246 -16.28 20.33 5.97
C VAL A 246 -17.80 20.42 6.05
N SER A 247 -18.45 19.53 6.80
CA SER A 247 -19.92 19.57 7.00
C SER A 247 -20.37 20.87 7.69
N ILE A 248 -19.65 21.31 8.70
CA ILE A 248 -19.94 22.58 9.39
C ILE A 248 -19.74 23.75 8.43
N LEU A 249 -18.65 23.79 7.68
CA LEU A 249 -18.38 24.85 6.71
C LEU A 249 -19.43 24.90 5.58
N CYS A 250 -19.93 23.75 5.12
CA CYS A 250 -21.01 23.69 4.14
C CYS A 250 -22.29 24.38 4.63
N VAL A 251 -22.60 24.29 5.93
CA VAL A 251 -23.81 24.84 6.52
C VAL A 251 -23.63 26.32 6.91
N THR A 252 -22.44 26.67 7.43
CA THR A 252 -22.22 27.99 8.05
C THR A 252 -21.66 29.04 7.11
N VAL A 253 -20.88 28.63 6.10
CA VAL A 253 -20.20 29.57 5.21
C VAL A 253 -20.75 29.45 3.78
N ASP A 254 -20.25 28.48 3.03
CA ASP A 254 -20.65 28.24 1.65
C ASP A 254 -20.23 26.84 1.22
N ILE A 255 -21.08 26.15 0.47
CA ILE A 255 -20.84 24.77 0.03
C ILE A 255 -19.64 24.67 -0.92
N VAL A 256 -19.44 25.65 -1.80
CA VAL A 256 -18.35 25.65 -2.78
C VAL A 256 -17.01 25.83 -2.07
N LEU A 257 -16.95 26.82 -1.14
CA LEU A 257 -15.74 27.06 -0.34
C LEU A 257 -15.41 25.86 0.54
N ALA A 258 -16.42 25.25 1.19
CA ALA A 258 -16.24 24.06 2.01
C ALA A 258 -15.64 22.89 1.24
N VAL A 259 -16.10 22.66 -0.01
CA VAL A 259 -15.58 21.60 -0.87
C VAL A 259 -14.12 21.87 -1.25
N PHE A 260 -13.78 23.09 -1.66
CA PHE A 260 -12.39 23.45 -1.99
C PHE A 260 -11.45 23.29 -0.79
N LEU A 261 -11.86 23.77 0.39
CA LEU A 261 -11.09 23.61 1.63
C LEU A 261 -10.95 22.14 2.01
N GLY A 262 -12.04 21.35 1.90
CA GLY A 262 -12.01 19.91 2.14
C GLY A 262 -11.06 19.17 1.21
N LEU A 263 -11.10 19.51 -0.08
CA LEU A 263 -10.19 18.93 -1.08
C LEU A 263 -8.74 19.33 -0.80
N ALA A 264 -8.46 20.60 -0.55
CA ALA A 264 -7.13 21.09 -0.22
C ALA A 264 -6.57 20.39 1.04
N LEU A 265 -7.39 20.24 2.08
CA LEU A 265 -7.02 19.55 3.30
C LEU A 265 -6.78 18.04 3.07
N ALA A 266 -7.64 17.39 2.27
CA ALA A 266 -7.49 15.98 1.93
C ALA A 266 -6.19 15.73 1.14
N VAL A 267 -5.88 16.58 0.14
CA VAL A 267 -4.63 16.52 -0.63
C VAL A 267 -3.43 16.77 0.29
N SER A 268 -3.49 17.77 1.17
CA SER A 268 -2.41 18.06 2.12
C SER A 268 -2.16 16.89 3.08
N LEU A 269 -3.20 16.28 3.62
CA LEU A 269 -3.08 15.09 4.47
C LEU A 269 -2.55 13.87 3.70
N PHE A 270 -2.96 13.70 2.45
CA PHE A 270 -2.43 12.67 1.58
C PHE A 270 -0.93 12.85 1.34
N LEU A 271 -0.48 14.06 0.99
CA LEU A 271 0.94 14.38 0.80
C LEU A 271 1.75 14.17 2.08
N LEU A 272 1.22 14.59 3.24
CA LEU A 272 1.84 14.35 4.54
C LEU A 272 1.94 12.85 4.88
N ARG A 273 0.94 12.04 4.51
CA ARG A 273 0.98 10.58 4.67
C ARG A 273 1.99 9.93 3.72
N MET A 274 2.08 10.40 2.48
CA MET A 274 3.09 9.94 1.51
C MET A 274 4.52 10.32 1.90
N SER A 275 4.70 11.46 2.57
CA SER A 275 6.01 11.92 3.09
C SER A 275 6.49 11.14 4.32
N ARG A 276 5.68 10.23 4.89
CA ARG A 276 6.13 9.39 5.99
C ARG A 276 7.17 8.40 5.50
N SER A 277 8.12 8.10 6.41
CA SER A 277 9.28 7.25 6.15
C SER A 277 8.96 5.97 5.36
N ASN A 278 9.63 5.79 4.24
CA ASN A 278 9.63 4.56 3.45
C ASN A 278 10.60 3.52 4.05
N LEU A 279 11.12 3.81 5.23
CA LEU A 279 12.02 2.94 5.97
C LEU A 279 11.26 1.68 6.41
N ARG A 280 11.74 0.53 5.95
CA ARG A 280 11.23 -0.77 6.35
C ARG A 280 12.00 -1.31 7.53
N ARG A 281 13.32 -1.34 7.41
CA ARG A 281 14.25 -1.83 8.43
C ARG A 281 15.54 -1.01 8.38
N LEU A 282 16.13 -0.85 9.55
CA LEU A 282 17.43 -0.25 9.73
C LEU A 282 18.18 -1.09 10.75
N TYR A 283 19.37 -1.56 10.40
CA TYR A 283 20.20 -2.36 11.30
C TYR A 283 21.66 -2.32 10.89
N ARG A 284 22.54 -2.72 11.82
CA ARG A 284 23.96 -2.90 11.60
C ARG A 284 24.32 -4.38 11.58
N CYS A 285 25.29 -4.77 10.74
CA CYS A 285 25.67 -6.16 10.52
C CYS A 285 26.54 -6.76 11.66
N GLY A 286 26.33 -6.36 12.91
CA GLY A 286 26.96 -7.02 14.05
C GLY A 286 26.42 -8.43 14.31
N THR A 287 25.11 -8.59 14.13
CA THR A 287 24.38 -9.87 14.36
C THR A 287 23.88 -10.53 13.08
N LEU A 288 23.48 -9.74 12.09
CA LEU A 288 23.04 -10.25 10.78
C LEU A 288 24.25 -10.29 9.84
N ARG A 289 24.50 -11.44 9.23
CA ARG A 289 25.67 -11.70 8.39
C ARG A 289 25.28 -12.28 7.05
N SER A 290 26.22 -12.23 6.10
CA SER A 290 26.08 -12.93 4.81
C SER A 290 26.10 -14.45 4.99
N ARG A 291 25.60 -15.14 3.98
CA ARG A 291 25.64 -16.60 3.90
C ARG A 291 27.02 -17.16 3.49
N LYS A 292 28.04 -16.33 3.48
CA LYS A 292 29.41 -16.75 3.22
C LYS A 292 30.00 -17.47 4.42
N ALA A 293 30.42 -18.70 4.22
CA ALA A 293 31.18 -19.43 5.22
C ALA A 293 32.55 -18.76 5.41
N ARG A 294 32.92 -18.51 6.65
CA ARG A 294 34.14 -17.82 7.05
C ARG A 294 34.86 -18.59 8.16
N THR A 295 36.14 -18.34 8.32
CA THR A 295 36.90 -18.92 9.44
C THR A 295 36.43 -18.35 10.78
N ALA A 296 36.68 -19.07 11.87
CA ALA A 296 36.29 -18.64 13.22
C ALA A 296 36.90 -17.26 13.60
N GLU A 297 38.11 -16.98 13.13
CA GLU A 297 38.80 -15.68 13.35
C GLU A 297 38.11 -14.54 12.61
N GLN A 298 37.78 -14.76 11.33
CA GLN A 298 37.02 -13.79 10.54
C GLN A 298 35.64 -13.53 11.14
N MET A 299 35.00 -14.58 11.63
CA MET A 299 33.68 -14.47 12.29
C MET A 299 33.76 -13.65 13.59
N LYS A 300 34.80 -13.86 14.41
CA LYS A 300 35.04 -13.07 15.59
C LYS A 300 35.34 -11.61 15.27
N ALA A 301 36.18 -11.34 14.27
CA ALA A 301 36.47 -9.98 13.82
C ALA A 301 35.19 -9.24 13.33
N LEU A 302 34.27 -9.94 12.66
CA LEU A 302 33.01 -9.37 12.21
C LEU A 302 32.03 -9.04 13.37
N GLU A 303 32.20 -9.54 14.58
CA GLU A 303 31.40 -9.12 15.73
C GLU A 303 31.59 -7.63 16.05
N GLU A 304 32.79 -7.14 15.87
CA GLU A 304 33.14 -5.73 16.07
C GLU A 304 33.04 -4.93 14.76
N LEU A 305 33.71 -5.38 13.70
CA LEU A 305 33.79 -4.69 12.42
C LEU A 305 32.43 -4.63 11.69
N GLY A 306 31.58 -5.63 11.87
CA GLY A 306 30.26 -5.67 11.26
C GLY A 306 29.36 -4.51 11.71
N THR A 307 29.58 -3.94 12.90
CA THR A 307 28.86 -2.75 13.37
C THR A 307 29.09 -1.52 12.48
N GLN A 308 30.17 -1.50 11.69
CA GLN A 308 30.51 -0.44 10.74
C GLN A 308 29.77 -0.57 9.39
N ILE A 309 28.99 -1.64 9.21
CA ILE A 309 28.14 -1.86 8.04
C ILE A 309 26.70 -1.52 8.43
N LEU A 310 26.17 -0.44 7.85
CA LEU A 310 24.79 -0.01 8.03
C LEU A 310 23.92 -0.51 6.87
N VAL A 311 22.80 -1.13 7.17
CA VAL A 311 21.81 -1.60 6.19
C VAL A 311 20.51 -0.84 6.39
N ILE A 312 20.00 -0.27 5.29
CA ILE A 312 18.72 0.43 5.24
C ILE A 312 17.86 -0.22 4.15
N GLU A 313 16.78 -0.86 4.56
CA GLU A 313 15.79 -1.43 3.64
C GLU A 313 14.65 -0.44 3.44
N LEU A 314 14.38 -0.08 2.18
CA LEU A 314 13.30 0.81 1.79
C LEU A 314 12.16 0.06 1.13
N GLN A 315 10.95 0.64 1.22
CA GLN A 315 9.75 0.12 0.56
C GLN A 315 8.89 1.27 0.03
N SER A 316 7.98 0.97 -0.92
CA SER A 316 7.08 1.94 -1.54
C SER A 316 7.82 2.94 -2.45
N ALA A 317 7.21 4.08 -2.74
CA ALA A 317 7.78 5.07 -3.64
C ALA A 317 8.75 6.03 -2.93
N LEU A 318 9.79 6.47 -3.63
CA LEU A 318 10.77 7.44 -3.16
C LEU A 318 10.54 8.77 -3.88
N PHE A 319 9.83 9.68 -3.21
CA PHE A 319 9.54 11.04 -3.67
C PHE A 319 10.26 12.07 -2.82
N PHE A 320 10.14 13.35 -3.16
CA PHE A 320 10.76 14.46 -2.45
C PHE A 320 10.76 14.31 -0.92
N GLY A 321 9.58 14.20 -0.29
CA GLY A 321 9.46 14.18 1.18
C GLY A 321 10.05 12.92 1.84
N SER A 322 9.92 11.76 1.20
CA SER A 322 10.48 10.50 1.70
C SER A 322 11.99 10.39 1.45
N ALA A 323 12.50 10.96 0.36
CA ALA A 323 13.92 11.00 0.06
C ALA A 323 14.68 11.96 1.00
N GLU A 324 14.10 13.13 1.29
CA GLU A 324 14.65 14.08 2.26
C GLU A 324 14.76 13.46 3.67
N ARG A 325 13.71 12.75 4.08
CA ARG A 325 13.74 12.04 5.36
C ARG A 325 14.73 10.90 5.38
N LEU A 326 14.93 10.20 4.26
CA LEU A 326 16.01 9.21 4.12
C LEU A 326 17.37 9.84 4.32
N ALA A 327 17.63 11.01 3.71
CA ALA A 327 18.88 11.74 3.88
C ALA A 327 19.15 12.07 5.36
N GLN A 328 18.14 12.58 6.08
CA GLN A 328 18.24 12.88 7.52
C GLN A 328 18.56 11.62 8.36
N ILE A 329 17.91 10.49 8.04
CA ILE A 329 18.17 9.21 8.73
C ILE A 329 19.61 8.75 8.47
N ILE A 330 20.07 8.82 7.22
CA ILE A 330 21.43 8.44 6.86
C ILE A 330 22.44 9.33 7.58
N GLU A 331 22.22 10.64 7.61
CA GLU A 331 23.08 11.59 8.31
C GLU A 331 23.18 11.28 9.81
N ALA A 332 22.04 11.04 10.46
CA ALA A 332 21.99 10.70 11.88
C ALA A 332 22.69 9.37 12.19
N GLU A 333 22.46 8.33 11.37
CA GLU A 333 23.02 7.01 11.59
C GLU A 333 24.52 6.93 11.25
N THR A 334 24.98 7.68 10.25
CA THR A 334 26.38 7.75 9.86
C THR A 334 27.21 8.67 10.75
N ALA A 335 26.61 9.31 11.77
CA ALA A 335 27.35 9.96 12.86
C ALA A 335 28.12 8.92 13.71
N GLN A 336 27.64 7.67 13.77
CA GLN A 336 28.39 6.55 14.34
C GLN A 336 29.41 6.02 13.32
N PRO A 337 30.50 5.35 13.76
CA PRO A 337 31.50 4.78 12.88
C PRO A 337 30.86 3.88 11.81
N THR A 338 30.87 4.32 10.56
CA THR A 338 30.29 3.61 9.43
C THR A 338 31.29 3.63 8.28
N ARG A 339 31.61 2.47 7.70
CA ARG A 339 32.46 2.33 6.51
C ARG A 339 31.66 1.98 5.27
N VAL A 340 30.55 1.26 5.43
CA VAL A 340 29.73 0.82 4.31
C VAL A 340 28.26 1.07 4.64
N LEU A 341 27.57 1.72 3.71
CA LEU A 341 26.11 1.84 3.71
C LEU A 341 25.52 0.96 2.60
N ILE A 342 24.62 0.08 2.94
CA ILE A 342 23.85 -0.72 2.00
C ILE A 342 22.42 -0.17 1.95
N LEU A 343 21.98 0.28 0.78
CA LEU A 343 20.60 0.68 0.53
C LEU A 343 19.88 -0.43 -0.26
N ASP A 344 18.95 -1.12 0.37
CA ASP A 344 18.09 -2.09 -0.30
C ASP A 344 16.85 -1.41 -0.89
N LEU A 345 16.86 -1.22 -2.20
CA LEU A 345 15.82 -0.58 -2.99
C LEU A 345 14.97 -1.57 -3.79
N ARG A 346 15.09 -2.87 -3.55
CA ARG A 346 14.35 -3.92 -4.29
C ARG A 346 12.83 -3.81 -4.17
N ARG A 347 12.34 -3.18 -3.10
CA ARG A 347 10.91 -2.95 -2.82
C ARG A 347 10.45 -1.54 -3.12
N VAL A 348 11.33 -0.71 -3.66
CA VAL A 348 10.97 0.62 -4.13
C VAL A 348 10.26 0.48 -5.47
N THR A 349 9.04 1.00 -5.55
CA THR A 349 8.17 0.86 -6.72
C THR A 349 8.41 1.97 -7.75
N GLU A 350 8.62 3.18 -7.29
CA GLU A 350 8.78 4.38 -8.11
C GLU A 350 9.80 5.33 -7.49
N ILE A 351 10.50 6.09 -8.34
CA ILE A 351 11.43 7.14 -7.92
C ILE A 351 11.20 8.34 -8.83
N ASP A 352 10.95 9.52 -8.25
CA ASP A 352 10.85 10.76 -9.02
C ASP A 352 12.23 11.39 -9.28
N SER A 353 12.26 12.44 -10.09
CA SER A 353 13.51 13.18 -10.40
C SER A 353 14.16 13.79 -9.16
N THR A 354 13.36 14.19 -8.18
CA THR A 354 13.85 14.77 -6.92
C THR A 354 14.46 13.69 -6.02
N GLY A 355 13.83 12.50 -5.92
CA GLY A 355 14.39 11.35 -5.23
C GLY A 355 15.74 10.92 -5.81
N MET A 356 15.85 10.90 -7.15
CA MET A 356 17.12 10.61 -7.83
C MET A 356 18.22 11.63 -7.49
N ARG A 357 17.89 12.95 -7.48
CA ARG A 357 18.83 14.01 -7.12
C ARG A 357 19.31 13.87 -5.68
N ILE A 358 18.40 13.66 -4.73
CA ILE A 358 18.73 13.48 -3.31
C ILE A 358 19.61 12.24 -3.10
N LEU A 359 19.34 11.12 -3.78
CA LEU A 359 20.21 9.94 -3.73
C LEU A 359 21.62 10.26 -4.25
N GLY A 360 21.74 11.09 -5.29
CA GLY A 360 23.03 11.57 -5.79
C GLY A 360 23.76 12.44 -4.78
N GLU A 361 23.05 13.30 -4.05
CA GLU A 361 23.61 14.16 -2.98
C GLU A 361 24.07 13.33 -1.78
N ILE A 362 23.26 12.36 -1.33
CA ILE A 362 23.62 11.40 -0.28
C ILE A 362 24.94 10.72 -0.61
N ASP A 363 25.06 10.26 -1.81
CA ASP A 363 26.23 9.55 -2.26
C ASP A 363 27.49 10.42 -2.35
N ALA A 364 27.37 11.64 -2.86
CA ALA A 364 28.47 12.60 -2.85
C ALA A 364 28.93 12.90 -1.43
N GLU A 365 28.00 12.99 -0.46
CA GLU A 365 28.31 13.20 0.95
C GLU A 365 29.00 11.99 1.58
N LEU A 366 28.49 10.77 1.33
CA LEU A 366 29.12 9.55 1.82
C LEU A 366 30.54 9.36 1.26
N SER A 367 30.71 9.68 -0.02
CA SER A 367 32.04 9.62 -0.67
C SER A 367 33.05 10.60 -0.04
N ARG A 368 32.61 11.80 0.37
CA ARG A 368 33.47 12.76 1.08
C ARG A 368 33.90 12.27 2.47
N ARG A 369 33.09 11.41 3.08
CA ARG A 369 33.35 10.79 4.39
C ARG A 369 34.04 9.43 4.29
N ASP A 370 34.48 9.02 3.11
CA ASP A 370 35.05 7.68 2.83
C ASP A 370 34.13 6.52 3.22
N ILE A 371 32.80 6.73 3.06
CA ILE A 371 31.78 5.71 3.30
C ILE A 371 31.35 5.12 1.95
N ALA A 372 31.58 3.82 1.76
CA ALA A 372 31.19 3.13 0.54
C ALA A 372 29.68 2.92 0.48
N LEU A 373 29.03 3.29 -0.64
CA LEU A 373 27.61 3.04 -0.90
C LEU A 373 27.43 1.81 -1.80
N ILE A 374 26.63 0.85 -1.35
CA ILE A 374 26.20 -0.31 -2.13
C ILE A 374 24.68 -0.24 -2.33
N LEU A 375 24.24 -0.30 -3.58
CA LEU A 375 22.82 -0.31 -3.94
C LEU A 375 22.38 -1.74 -4.25
N VAL A 376 21.28 -2.18 -3.61
CA VAL A 376 20.64 -3.46 -3.93
C VAL A 376 19.40 -3.19 -4.75
N LEU A 377 19.39 -3.65 -6.01
CA LEU A 377 18.39 -3.33 -7.02
C LEU A 377 17.79 -4.60 -7.61
N ARG A 378 16.49 -4.55 -7.88
CA ARG A 378 15.83 -5.62 -8.62
C ARG A 378 15.88 -5.32 -10.11
N ALA A 379 16.42 -6.24 -10.89
CA ALA A 379 16.42 -6.13 -12.35
C ALA A 379 14.99 -6.14 -12.92
N GLY A 380 14.75 -5.38 -14.00
CA GLY A 380 13.46 -5.34 -14.70
C GLY A 380 12.38 -4.48 -14.06
N THR A 381 12.69 -3.69 -13.03
CA THR A 381 11.77 -2.68 -12.47
C THR A 381 12.09 -1.29 -13.02
N GLU A 382 11.06 -0.41 -13.15
CA GLU A 382 11.24 0.97 -13.62
C GLU A 382 12.17 1.76 -12.68
N ALA A 383 12.01 1.60 -11.37
CA ALA A 383 12.90 2.17 -10.38
C ALA A 383 14.33 1.65 -10.53
N GLY A 384 14.52 0.34 -10.78
CA GLY A 384 15.82 -0.26 -11.03
C GLY A 384 16.48 0.28 -12.30
N ALA A 385 15.73 0.51 -13.38
CA ALA A 385 16.23 1.10 -14.62
C ALA A 385 16.74 2.53 -14.39
N ARG A 386 15.95 3.38 -13.73
CA ARG A 386 16.36 4.77 -13.40
C ARG A 386 17.57 4.81 -12.48
N LEU A 387 17.61 3.98 -11.44
CA LEU A 387 18.75 3.88 -10.53
C LEU A 387 20.02 3.36 -11.21
N SER A 388 19.86 2.63 -12.32
CA SER A 388 21.00 2.17 -13.11
C SER A 388 21.70 3.31 -13.87
N GLU A 389 21.11 4.49 -13.96
CA GLU A 389 21.73 5.68 -14.57
C GLU A 389 22.73 6.40 -13.63
N LEU A 390 22.70 6.13 -12.30
CA LEU A 390 23.66 6.72 -11.37
C LEU A 390 25.07 6.19 -11.64
N PRO A 391 26.05 7.03 -12.00
CA PRO A 391 27.38 6.57 -12.38
C PRO A 391 28.18 6.02 -11.18
N GLY A 392 29.07 5.06 -11.43
CA GLY A 392 30.15 4.68 -10.52
C GLY A 392 29.79 3.82 -9.30
N ARG A 393 28.58 3.25 -9.20
CA ARG A 393 28.12 2.56 -7.99
C ARG A 393 28.23 1.04 -8.07
N ARG A 394 28.56 0.43 -6.91
CA ARG A 394 28.46 -1.01 -6.74
C ARG A 394 27.00 -1.40 -6.62
N ARG A 395 26.51 -2.17 -7.59
CA ARG A 395 25.10 -2.62 -7.69
C ARG A 395 25.04 -4.12 -7.57
N LEU A 396 24.18 -4.60 -6.71
CA LEU A 396 24.04 -6.03 -6.48
C LEU A 396 22.56 -6.43 -6.56
N PRO A 397 22.27 -7.65 -7.05
CA PRO A 397 20.89 -8.10 -7.26
C PRO A 397 20.21 -8.53 -5.97
N ASP A 398 20.98 -8.90 -4.95
CA ASP A 398 20.46 -9.38 -3.67
C ASP A 398 21.24 -8.81 -2.47
N LEU A 399 20.55 -8.75 -1.34
CA LEU A 399 21.06 -8.17 -0.11
C LEU A 399 22.18 -9.00 0.50
N ASP A 400 22.12 -10.32 0.36
CA ASP A 400 23.12 -11.24 0.90
C ASP A 400 24.50 -11.01 0.26
N ARG A 401 24.53 -10.84 -1.08
CA ARG A 401 25.76 -10.44 -1.77
C ARG A 401 26.25 -9.05 -1.39
N ALA A 402 25.34 -8.12 -1.12
CA ALA A 402 25.73 -6.78 -0.68
C ALA A 402 26.40 -6.83 0.71
N ILE A 403 25.82 -7.61 1.63
CA ILE A 403 26.41 -7.83 2.96
C ILE A 403 27.74 -8.57 2.82
N GLU A 404 27.82 -9.63 2.00
CA GLU A 404 29.06 -10.38 1.74
C GLU A 404 30.18 -9.45 1.27
N GLN A 405 29.91 -8.58 0.29
CA GLN A 405 30.89 -7.64 -0.25
C GLN A 405 31.31 -6.58 0.78
N ALA A 406 30.35 -6.10 1.58
CA ALA A 406 30.64 -5.15 2.66
C ALA A 406 31.51 -5.80 3.76
N GLU A 407 31.22 -7.02 4.15
CA GLU A 407 32.00 -7.81 5.11
C GLU A 407 33.42 -8.06 4.58
N ASP A 408 33.57 -8.43 3.30
CA ASP A 408 34.90 -8.61 2.68
C ASP A 408 35.70 -7.30 2.71
N GLY A 409 35.03 -6.18 2.45
CA GLY A 409 35.65 -4.85 2.51
C GLY A 409 36.16 -4.48 3.90
N VAL A 410 35.36 -4.71 4.96
CA VAL A 410 35.79 -4.40 6.33
C VAL A 410 36.82 -5.41 6.85
N LEU A 411 36.70 -6.68 6.49
CA LEU A 411 37.70 -7.72 6.83
C LEU A 411 39.04 -7.46 6.15
N GLY A 412 39.06 -6.97 4.90
CA GLY A 412 40.26 -6.66 4.17
C GLY A 412 41.17 -5.63 4.84
N THR A 413 40.65 -4.89 5.82
CA THR A 413 41.48 -3.95 6.63
C THR A 413 42.30 -4.67 7.71
N VAL A 414 41.88 -5.87 8.12
CA VAL A 414 42.54 -6.67 9.18
C VAL A 414 43.22 -7.91 8.58
N PHE A 415 42.60 -8.48 7.56
CA PHE A 415 43.09 -9.65 6.84
C PHE A 415 43.40 -9.24 5.38
N PRO A 416 44.63 -8.83 5.05
CA PRO A 416 44.98 -8.42 3.69
C PRO A 416 44.69 -9.55 2.69
N ILE A 417 44.05 -9.19 1.59
CA ILE A 417 43.84 -10.12 0.48
C ILE A 417 45.12 -10.13 -0.34
N GLU A 418 45.81 -11.29 -0.35
CA GLU A 418 46.95 -11.51 -1.24
C GLU A 418 46.50 -11.57 -2.71
N ASP A 419 47.16 -10.86 -3.60
CA ASP A 419 46.87 -10.89 -5.03
C ASP A 419 48.15 -11.26 -5.80
N PRO A 420 48.25 -12.41 -6.48
CA PRO A 420 47.23 -13.45 -6.65
C PRO A 420 46.97 -14.26 -5.36
N PRO A 421 45.73 -14.75 -5.16
CA PRO A 421 45.38 -15.49 -3.94
C PRO A 421 46.21 -16.78 -3.87
N ARG A 422 47.00 -16.90 -2.80
CA ARG A 422 47.81 -18.10 -2.52
C ARG A 422 46.87 -19.28 -2.21
N GLU A 423 47.28 -20.49 -2.64
CA GLU A 423 46.63 -21.71 -2.16
C GLU A 423 46.90 -21.87 -0.66
N LEU A 424 45.81 -21.92 0.15
CA LEU A 424 45.91 -22.05 1.60
C LEU A 424 46.47 -23.42 1.97
N PRO A 425 47.54 -23.52 2.78
CA PRO A 425 48.02 -24.80 3.29
C PRO A 425 46.93 -25.54 4.08
N LEU A 426 46.95 -26.88 4.02
CA LEU A 426 45.98 -27.70 4.75
C LEU A 426 46.05 -27.48 6.28
N GLU A 427 47.24 -27.22 6.80
CA GLU A 427 47.48 -26.93 8.23
C GLU A 427 46.76 -25.67 8.70
N GLU A 428 46.51 -24.71 7.80
CA GLU A 428 45.82 -23.45 8.10
C GLU A 428 44.29 -23.58 7.94
N MET A 429 43.78 -24.73 7.53
CA MET A 429 42.33 -24.97 7.42
C MET A 429 41.66 -24.96 8.81
N SER A 430 40.56 -24.24 8.95
CA SER A 430 39.83 -24.13 10.21
C SER A 430 39.44 -25.48 10.82
N LEU A 431 39.05 -26.42 9.96
CA LEU A 431 38.66 -27.79 10.36
C LEU A 431 39.83 -28.63 10.87
N LEU A 432 41.06 -28.32 10.45
CA LEU A 432 42.25 -29.11 10.78
C LEU A 432 43.10 -28.46 11.88
N ARG A 433 42.70 -27.34 12.43
CA ARG A 433 43.44 -26.54 13.42
C ARG A 433 43.84 -27.33 14.68
N ASP A 434 42.98 -28.25 15.13
CA ASP A 434 43.23 -29.09 16.31
C ASP A 434 44.09 -30.31 16.01
N LEU A 435 44.52 -30.52 14.77
CA LEU A 435 45.44 -31.57 14.35
C LEU A 435 46.89 -31.06 14.47
N THR A 436 47.78 -31.96 14.92
CA THR A 436 49.23 -31.73 14.86
C THR A 436 49.71 -31.85 13.39
N SER A 437 50.90 -31.31 13.05
CA SER A 437 51.47 -31.42 11.72
C SER A 437 51.63 -32.89 11.31
N ASP A 438 51.98 -33.80 12.24
CA ASP A 438 52.08 -35.25 11.97
C ASP A 438 50.72 -35.86 11.64
N GLN A 439 49.65 -35.41 12.33
CA GLN A 439 48.27 -35.85 12.06
C GLN A 439 47.74 -35.34 10.71
N VAL A 440 48.11 -34.12 10.31
CA VAL A 440 47.79 -33.60 8.98
C VAL A 440 48.56 -34.37 7.93
N ALA A 441 49.83 -34.69 8.15
CA ALA A 441 50.62 -35.52 7.21
C ALA A 441 50.02 -36.92 7.02
N GLN A 442 49.39 -37.49 8.05
CA GLN A 442 48.66 -38.75 7.97
C GLN A 442 47.34 -38.65 7.22
N LEU A 443 46.71 -37.48 7.17
CA LEU A 443 45.50 -37.24 6.40
C LEU A 443 45.77 -37.07 4.89
N ILE A 444 46.88 -36.46 4.51
CA ILE A 444 47.23 -36.13 3.11
C ILE A 444 47.10 -37.34 2.15
N PRO A 445 47.56 -38.55 2.47
CA PRO A 445 47.43 -39.70 1.55
C PRO A 445 45.98 -40.09 1.22
N HIS A 446 45.00 -39.66 2.02
CA HIS A 446 43.58 -39.91 1.83
C HIS A 446 42.86 -38.77 1.08
N LEU A 447 43.57 -37.69 0.73
CA LEU A 447 43.07 -36.52 0.02
C LEU A 447 43.42 -36.56 -1.45
N GLN A 448 42.45 -36.12 -2.27
CA GLN A 448 42.64 -35.97 -3.73
C GLN A 448 42.54 -34.49 -4.07
N ARG A 449 43.61 -33.89 -4.60
CA ARG A 449 43.60 -32.51 -5.08
C ARG A 449 42.81 -32.45 -6.38
N GLN A 450 41.85 -31.53 -6.46
CA GLN A 450 40.97 -31.32 -7.61
C GLN A 450 40.90 -29.83 -7.95
N GLU A 451 40.90 -29.55 -9.26
CA GLU A 451 40.78 -28.18 -9.79
C GLU A 451 39.52 -28.05 -10.64
N TRP A 452 38.87 -26.93 -10.49
CA TRP A 452 37.60 -26.63 -11.15
C TRP A 452 37.66 -25.27 -11.84
N ALA A 453 37.24 -25.19 -13.10
CA ALA A 453 37.08 -23.92 -13.77
C ALA A 453 35.85 -23.17 -13.25
N ALA A 454 35.88 -21.84 -13.36
CA ALA A 454 34.71 -21.00 -13.02
C ALA A 454 33.44 -21.48 -13.77
N GLY A 455 32.33 -21.60 -13.04
CA GLY A 455 31.05 -22.08 -13.56
C GLY A 455 30.89 -23.61 -13.59
N ASN A 456 31.92 -24.40 -13.30
CA ASN A 456 31.81 -25.87 -13.28
C ASN A 456 30.96 -26.32 -12.09
N THR A 457 30.04 -27.27 -12.33
CA THR A 457 29.30 -27.95 -11.27
C THR A 457 30.16 -29.04 -10.67
N ILE A 458 30.32 -29.02 -9.34
CA ILE A 458 31.09 -29.98 -8.57
C ILE A 458 30.24 -31.21 -8.28
N PHE A 459 28.99 -30.99 -7.89
CA PHE A 459 27.93 -32.00 -7.77
C PHE A 459 26.55 -31.35 -7.82
N GLU A 460 25.54 -32.13 -8.17
CA GLU A 460 24.16 -31.70 -8.23
C GLU A 460 23.35 -32.11 -6.98
N GLN A 461 22.26 -31.41 -6.70
CA GLN A 461 21.30 -31.81 -5.67
C GLN A 461 20.73 -33.20 -6.02
N GLY A 462 20.75 -34.11 -5.05
CA GLY A 462 20.30 -35.50 -5.22
C GLY A 462 21.38 -36.50 -5.56
N ASP A 463 22.60 -36.05 -5.93
CA ASP A 463 23.72 -36.93 -6.20
C ASP A 463 24.16 -37.75 -4.97
N PRO A 464 24.78 -38.93 -5.12
CA PRO A 464 25.38 -39.65 -4.00
C PRO A 464 26.50 -38.84 -3.35
N GLY A 465 26.46 -38.69 -2.02
CA GLY A 465 27.43 -37.89 -1.26
C GLY A 465 28.68 -38.70 -0.87
N LYS A 466 29.64 -38.83 -1.76
CA LYS A 466 30.85 -39.67 -1.53
C LYS A 466 32.09 -38.91 -1.06
N TYR A 467 32.09 -37.59 -1.06
CA TYR A 467 33.27 -36.75 -0.79
C TYR A 467 32.95 -35.57 0.12
N LEU A 468 33.89 -35.24 1.02
CA LEU A 468 34.03 -33.98 1.73
C LEU A 468 35.09 -33.14 1.03
N PHE A 469 34.82 -31.86 0.76
CA PHE A 469 35.73 -30.98 0.03
C PHE A 469 36.28 -29.89 0.95
N PHE A 470 37.59 -29.72 0.96
CA PHE A 470 38.34 -28.66 1.63
C PHE A 470 38.69 -27.59 0.59
N VAL A 471 38.25 -26.36 0.76
CA VAL A 471 38.53 -25.26 -0.17
C VAL A 471 39.86 -24.61 0.20
N THR A 472 40.86 -24.72 -0.68
CA THR A 472 42.19 -24.13 -0.48
C THR A 472 42.40 -22.87 -1.32
N ARG A 473 41.71 -22.74 -2.48
CA ARG A 473 41.74 -21.55 -3.31
C ARG A 473 40.42 -21.38 -4.05
N GLY A 474 40.02 -20.12 -4.30
CA GLY A 474 38.80 -19.83 -5.02
C GLY A 474 37.54 -19.92 -4.14
N ARG A 475 36.38 -19.89 -4.77
CA ARG A 475 35.07 -19.90 -4.09
C ARG A 475 34.11 -20.85 -4.77
N ALA A 476 33.21 -21.44 -3.98
CA ALA A 476 32.10 -22.27 -4.48
C ALA A 476 30.78 -21.82 -3.83
N SER A 477 29.69 -21.88 -4.57
CA SER A 477 28.34 -21.54 -4.08
C SER A 477 27.43 -22.76 -4.06
N ALA A 478 26.78 -23.01 -2.94
CA ALA A 478 25.69 -23.97 -2.82
C ALA A 478 24.35 -23.31 -3.17
N ARG A 479 23.59 -23.93 -4.06
CA ARG A 479 22.29 -23.46 -4.53
C ARG A 479 21.24 -24.55 -4.45
N LEU A 480 20.04 -24.17 -3.98
CA LEU A 480 18.85 -25.02 -4.04
C LEU A 480 18.10 -24.71 -5.34
N GLN A 481 17.85 -25.73 -6.15
CA GLN A 481 17.01 -25.56 -7.34
C GLN A 481 15.55 -25.42 -6.91
N SER A 482 14.94 -24.24 -7.20
CA SER A 482 13.51 -23.98 -6.98
C SER A 482 12.97 -23.37 -8.25
N GLY A 483 11.78 -23.78 -8.68
CA GLY A 483 11.19 -23.45 -9.99
C GLY A 483 11.20 -21.96 -10.33
N GLY A 484 12.23 -21.52 -11.08
CA GLY A 484 12.36 -20.16 -11.61
C GLY A 484 13.60 -19.36 -11.20
N GLY A 485 14.47 -19.89 -10.32
CA GLY A 485 15.75 -19.26 -9.95
C GLY A 485 16.33 -19.90 -8.71
N GLY A 486 17.56 -20.41 -8.79
CA GLY A 486 18.21 -21.12 -7.69
C GLY A 486 18.46 -20.20 -6.47
N ILE A 487 17.98 -20.58 -5.29
CA ILE A 487 18.26 -19.87 -4.03
C ILE A 487 19.68 -20.20 -3.58
N ARG A 488 20.55 -19.22 -3.42
CA ARG A 488 21.89 -19.41 -2.84
C ARG A 488 21.76 -19.69 -1.34
N LEU A 489 22.27 -20.84 -0.92
CA LEU A 489 22.27 -21.28 0.48
C LEU A 489 23.53 -20.86 1.23
N ALA A 490 24.69 -21.00 0.59
CA ALA A 490 25.99 -20.67 1.18
C ALA A 490 27.03 -20.39 0.09
N THR A 491 28.08 -19.64 0.44
CA THR A 491 29.31 -19.50 -0.34
C THR A 491 30.47 -20.00 0.51
N PHE A 492 31.32 -20.85 -0.04
CA PHE A 492 32.48 -21.43 0.60
C PHE A 492 33.74 -20.74 0.09
N ALA A 493 34.55 -20.23 1.01
CA ALA A 493 35.80 -19.54 0.75
C ALA A 493 37.00 -20.40 1.20
N PRO A 494 38.24 -20.03 0.86
CA PRO A 494 39.43 -20.72 1.36
C PRO A 494 39.40 -20.84 2.88
N GLY A 495 39.78 -22.00 3.39
CA GLY A 495 39.74 -22.35 4.81
C GLY A 495 38.43 -23.00 5.26
N THR A 496 37.41 -23.09 4.41
CA THR A 496 36.11 -23.72 4.70
C THR A 496 35.94 -25.07 4.01
N VAL A 497 34.90 -25.80 4.41
CA VAL A 497 34.58 -27.13 3.85
C VAL A 497 33.13 -27.17 3.38
N PHE A 498 32.83 -28.07 2.42
CA PHE A 498 31.46 -28.35 1.97
C PHE A 498 31.30 -29.83 1.62
N GLY A 499 30.05 -30.27 1.54
CA GLY A 499 29.73 -31.69 1.23
C GLY A 499 29.73 -32.59 2.47
N GLU A 500 29.91 -32.03 3.66
CA GLU A 500 29.98 -32.72 4.93
C GLU A 500 28.67 -33.43 5.31
N LEU A 501 27.50 -32.87 4.95
CA LEU A 501 26.21 -33.41 5.36
C LEU A 501 26.02 -34.84 4.85
N ALA A 502 26.27 -35.06 3.57
CA ALA A 502 26.11 -36.37 2.95
C ALA A 502 27.14 -37.41 3.46
N LEU A 503 28.33 -36.97 3.90
CA LEU A 503 29.31 -37.82 4.55
C LEU A 503 28.88 -38.26 5.95
N LEU A 504 28.19 -37.37 6.68
CA LEU A 504 27.77 -37.60 8.06
C LEU A 504 26.46 -38.41 8.16
N ASP A 505 25.48 -38.15 7.30
CA ASP A 505 24.13 -38.75 7.39
C ASP A 505 23.86 -39.81 6.29
N GLY A 506 24.77 -39.96 5.32
CA GLY A 506 24.63 -40.91 4.22
C GLY A 506 23.51 -40.59 3.22
N ARG A 507 22.95 -39.39 3.29
CA ARG A 507 21.85 -38.94 2.40
C ARG A 507 22.41 -38.36 1.10
N PRO A 508 21.59 -38.27 0.04
CA PRO A 508 21.97 -37.55 -1.18
C PRO A 508 22.32 -36.09 -0.91
N ARG A 509 23.05 -35.46 -1.84
CA ARG A 509 23.44 -34.03 -1.77
C ARG A 509 22.24 -33.14 -1.58
N SER A 510 22.28 -32.28 -0.58
CA SER A 510 21.18 -31.36 -0.22
C SER A 510 21.05 -30.16 -1.15
N ALA A 511 22.10 -29.83 -1.91
CA ALA A 511 22.16 -28.68 -2.83
C ALA A 511 23.13 -28.95 -3.97
N THR A 512 22.97 -28.20 -5.05
CA THR A 512 23.94 -28.15 -6.14
C THR A 512 25.08 -27.19 -5.77
N VAL A 513 26.34 -27.63 -5.93
CA VAL A 513 27.52 -26.77 -5.69
C VAL A 513 28.26 -26.50 -7.00
N THR A 514 28.51 -25.21 -7.24
CA THR A 514 29.22 -24.72 -8.44
C THR A 514 30.43 -23.88 -8.03
N ALA A 515 31.51 -23.95 -8.82
CA ALA A 515 32.64 -23.05 -8.65
C ALA A 515 32.30 -21.65 -9.15
N ASP A 516 32.48 -20.64 -8.32
CA ASP A 516 32.22 -19.22 -8.69
C ASP A 516 33.40 -18.62 -9.46
N ASP A 517 34.64 -19.11 -9.17
CA ASP A 517 35.90 -18.73 -9.82
C ASP A 517 36.79 -19.98 -9.98
N ALA A 518 38.05 -19.80 -10.39
CA ALA A 518 39.01 -20.91 -10.47
C ALA A 518 39.24 -21.47 -9.06
N LEU A 519 38.73 -22.67 -8.81
CA LEU A 519 38.65 -23.29 -7.50
C LEU A 519 39.62 -24.47 -7.38
N THR A 520 40.34 -24.53 -6.27
CA THR A 520 41.15 -25.68 -5.87
C THR A 520 40.58 -26.28 -4.58
N THR A 521 40.34 -27.58 -4.60
CA THR A 521 39.86 -28.34 -3.44
C THR A 521 40.65 -29.58 -3.17
N TYR A 522 40.67 -30.03 -1.92
CA TYR A 522 41.09 -31.37 -1.54
C TYR A 522 39.85 -32.18 -1.15
N ALA A 523 39.64 -33.32 -1.80
CA ALA A 523 38.48 -34.17 -1.59
C ALA A 523 38.85 -35.39 -0.73
N LEU A 524 38.15 -35.57 0.40
CA LEU A 524 38.23 -36.76 1.24
C LEU A 524 37.05 -37.68 0.91
N SER A 525 37.35 -38.88 0.41
CA SER A 525 36.31 -39.86 0.11
C SER A 525 35.75 -40.53 1.38
N ASP A 526 34.52 -41.06 1.31
CA ASP A 526 33.91 -41.88 2.36
C ASP A 526 34.79 -43.08 2.72
N GLU A 527 35.38 -43.75 1.73
CA GLU A 527 36.31 -44.86 1.95
C GLU A 527 37.60 -44.40 2.67
N GLY A 528 38.15 -43.25 2.26
CA GLY A 528 39.31 -42.64 2.90
C GLY A 528 39.01 -42.25 4.35
N PHE A 529 37.83 -41.69 4.60
CA PHE A 529 37.40 -41.35 5.98
C PHE A 529 37.21 -42.59 6.85
N ARG A 530 36.62 -43.68 6.35
CA ARG A 530 36.51 -44.96 7.06
C ARG A 530 37.88 -45.61 7.33
N ALA A 531 38.81 -45.49 6.39
CA ALA A 531 40.19 -45.96 6.60
C ALA A 531 40.88 -45.17 7.73
N LEU A 532 40.66 -43.85 7.82
CA LEU A 532 41.11 -42.99 8.92
C LEU A 532 40.49 -43.44 10.26
N GLN A 533 39.17 -43.68 10.30
CA GLN A 533 38.46 -44.14 11.49
C GLN A 533 39.06 -45.43 12.04
N THR A 534 39.49 -46.34 11.15
CA THR A 534 40.04 -47.65 11.55
C THR A 534 41.51 -47.58 11.94
N ARG A 535 42.32 -46.80 11.17
CA ARG A 535 43.78 -46.76 11.35
C ARG A 535 44.25 -45.64 12.28
N GLN A 536 43.47 -44.56 12.35
CA GLN A 536 43.83 -43.30 13.06
C GLN A 536 42.60 -42.68 13.70
N PRO A 537 41.96 -43.37 14.70
CA PRO A 537 40.69 -42.93 15.26
C PRO A 537 40.76 -41.56 15.90
N GLU A 538 41.89 -41.14 16.47
CA GLU A 538 42.05 -39.80 17.04
C GLU A 538 41.90 -38.70 16.03
N VAL A 539 42.49 -38.86 14.81
CA VAL A 539 42.37 -37.89 13.69
C VAL A 539 40.92 -37.82 13.25
N ALA A 540 40.25 -38.94 13.07
CA ALA A 540 38.85 -38.99 12.67
C ALA A 540 37.93 -38.34 13.70
N ILE A 541 38.14 -38.58 14.99
CA ILE A 541 37.35 -37.96 16.08
C ILE A 541 37.53 -36.45 16.08
N LYS A 542 38.76 -35.94 15.93
CA LYS A 542 39.00 -34.49 15.88
C LYS A 542 38.30 -33.85 14.67
N ILE A 543 38.35 -34.46 13.50
CA ILE A 543 37.65 -33.98 12.30
C ILE A 543 36.14 -33.97 12.51
N LEU A 544 35.55 -35.03 13.09
CA LEU A 544 34.12 -35.09 13.42
C LEU A 544 33.71 -34.04 14.43
N SER A 545 34.53 -33.82 15.46
CA SER A 545 34.28 -32.81 16.50
C SER A 545 34.28 -31.40 15.88
N ALA A 546 35.25 -31.09 15.04
CA ALA A 546 35.34 -29.80 14.32
C ALA A 546 34.15 -29.62 13.37
N LEU A 547 33.76 -30.62 12.58
CA LEU A 547 32.56 -30.59 11.72
C LEU A 547 31.28 -30.33 12.53
N SER A 548 31.13 -31.01 13.66
CA SER A 548 29.98 -30.83 14.57
C SER A 548 29.91 -29.40 15.12
N GLY A 549 31.06 -28.82 15.46
CA GLY A 549 31.18 -27.43 15.91
C GLY A 549 30.76 -26.45 14.82
N GLU A 550 31.23 -26.66 13.59
CA GLU A 550 30.89 -25.80 12.46
C GLU A 550 29.41 -25.88 12.08
N LEU A 551 28.83 -27.08 12.05
CA LEU A 551 27.40 -27.27 11.79
C LEU A 551 26.53 -26.64 12.87
N SER A 552 26.91 -26.77 14.15
CA SER A 552 26.23 -26.12 15.26
C SER A 552 26.27 -24.59 15.13
N HIS A 553 27.38 -24.04 14.68
CA HIS A 553 27.53 -22.60 14.42
C HIS A 553 26.62 -22.14 13.27
N ARG A 554 26.63 -22.84 12.14
CA ARG A 554 25.76 -22.56 10.97
C ARG A 554 24.28 -22.64 11.35
N LEU A 555 23.89 -23.63 12.16
CA LEU A 555 22.49 -23.75 12.63
C LEU A 555 22.08 -22.57 13.50
N ARG A 556 22.90 -22.14 14.46
CA ARG A 556 22.63 -20.96 15.29
C ARG A 556 22.49 -19.70 14.43
N GLN A 557 23.33 -19.54 13.44
CA GLN A 557 23.28 -18.41 12.51
C GLN A 557 21.98 -18.41 11.68
N ALA A 558 21.57 -19.57 11.16
CA ALA A 558 20.32 -19.73 10.44
C ALA A 558 19.10 -19.39 11.33
N ASN A 559 19.09 -19.86 12.58
CA ASN A 559 18.02 -19.57 13.54
C ASN A 559 17.94 -18.08 13.88
N MET A 560 19.07 -17.38 14.06
CA MET A 560 19.10 -15.93 14.25
C MET A 560 18.52 -15.17 13.04
N THR A 561 18.88 -15.62 11.84
CA THR A 561 18.36 -15.02 10.58
C THR A 561 16.84 -15.20 10.48
N ILE A 562 16.31 -16.37 10.80
CA ILE A 562 14.86 -16.65 10.80
C ILE A 562 14.16 -15.75 11.82
N HIS A 563 14.65 -15.69 13.04
CA HIS A 563 14.06 -14.84 14.10
C HIS A 563 14.00 -13.35 13.68
N GLN A 564 15.04 -12.86 13.02
CA GLN A 564 15.09 -11.49 12.52
C GLN A 564 14.16 -11.24 11.32
N LEU A 565 13.86 -12.27 10.52
CA LEU A 565 12.91 -12.17 9.41
C LEU A 565 11.46 -12.16 9.90
N GLU A 566 11.17 -12.77 11.04
CA GLU A 566 9.84 -12.81 11.66
C GLU A 566 9.55 -11.59 12.54
N ALA A 567 10.56 -10.92 13.07
CA ALA A 567 10.44 -9.67 13.83
C ALA A 567 10.33 -8.44 12.88
#